data_e557272a3b566b25e2f0224ee4f86d77
#
_entry.id   e557272a3b566b25e2f0224ee4f86d77
#
_cell.length_a   1.000
_cell.length_b   1.000
_cell.length_c   1.000
_cell.angle_alpha   90.00
_cell.angle_beta   90.00
_cell.angle_gamma   90.00
#
_symmetry.space_group_name_H-M   'P 1'
#
loop_
_entity.id
_entity.type
_entity.pdbx_description
1 polymer ?
#
loop_
_entity_poly.entity_id
_entity_poly.type
_entity_poly.pdbx_seq_one_letter_code
_entity_poly.pdbx_strand_id
1 'polypeptide(L)'
;LNTDTEAVTYLQLATETAKEVNPNCILISEDMSGMPGMALPISSGGIGFDYRLGMGIPDFWIKLLKKNSELDWTLGEIWHELNQRRAGEKVIGYAESHDQALVGDKTIMFRLADAAMYWKMDVNSQHLVIDRAIALHKLIRLITCTTAGDGYLNFMGNEFGHPEWIDFPREGNNWSYSHA
;
A
#
# COMPACT_ATOMS: atom_id res chain seq x y z
N LEU A 1 -19.41 6.19 -17.13
CA LEU A 1 -19.18 5.19 -16.08
C LEU A 1 -20.52 4.52 -15.80
N ASN A 2 -20.58 3.22 -15.98
CA ASN A 2 -21.78 2.43 -15.68
C ASN A 2 -21.65 1.95 -14.23
N THR A 3 -22.23 2.69 -13.30
CA THR A 3 -22.21 2.32 -11.87
C THR A 3 -23.26 1.23 -11.65
N ASP A 4 -22.85 0.13 -11.05
CA ASP A 4 -23.75 -0.92 -10.60
C ASP A 4 -24.47 -0.45 -9.32
N THR A 5 -25.72 -0.04 -9.46
CA THR A 5 -26.52 0.50 -8.36
C THR A 5 -26.93 -0.56 -7.35
N GLU A 6 -27.01 -1.82 -7.75
CA GLU A 6 -27.31 -2.93 -6.83
C GLU A 6 -26.09 -3.20 -5.95
N ALA A 7 -24.88 -3.19 -6.51
CA ALA A 7 -23.65 -3.30 -5.74
C ALA A 7 -23.47 -2.14 -4.75
N VAL A 8 -23.78 -0.91 -5.17
CA VAL A 8 -23.77 0.27 -4.28
C VAL A 8 -24.72 0.05 -3.10
N THR A 9 -25.97 -0.33 -3.39
CA THR A 9 -26.97 -0.58 -2.35
C THR A 9 -26.54 -1.68 -1.39
N TYR A 10 -25.98 -2.76 -1.93
CA TYR A 10 -25.44 -3.85 -1.11
C TYR A 10 -24.36 -3.37 -0.16
N LEU A 11 -23.40 -2.59 -0.66
CA LEU A 11 -22.30 -2.07 0.16
C LEU A 11 -22.80 -1.10 1.24
N GLN A 12 -23.78 -0.24 0.91
CA GLN A 12 -24.39 0.66 1.89
C GLN A 12 -25.08 -0.13 3.02
N LEU A 13 -25.88 -1.15 2.67
CA LEU A 13 -26.52 -2.00 3.65
C LEU A 13 -25.49 -2.77 4.51
N ALA A 14 -24.42 -3.25 3.90
CA ALA A 14 -23.35 -3.94 4.60
C ALA A 14 -22.63 -3.04 5.61
N THR A 15 -22.28 -1.81 5.22
CA THR A 15 -21.62 -0.85 6.10
C THR A 15 -22.54 -0.41 7.26
N GLU A 16 -23.81 -0.15 6.98
CA GLU A 16 -24.82 0.19 7.99
C GLU A 16 -25.00 -0.95 8.99
N THR A 17 -25.24 -2.16 8.49
CA THR A 17 -25.42 -3.36 9.34
C THR A 17 -24.20 -3.62 10.21
N ALA A 18 -22.98 -3.51 9.65
CA ALA A 18 -21.76 -3.68 10.42
C ALA A 18 -21.66 -2.66 11.57
N LYS A 19 -22.03 -1.41 11.33
CA LYS A 19 -22.04 -0.35 12.34
C LYS A 19 -23.15 -0.52 13.37
N GLU A 20 -24.30 -1.06 13.00
CA GLU A 20 -25.37 -1.41 13.96
C GLU A 20 -24.93 -2.53 14.91
N VAL A 21 -24.26 -3.55 14.37
CA VAL A 21 -23.77 -4.68 15.19
C VAL A 21 -22.59 -4.27 16.08
N ASN A 22 -21.67 -3.48 15.53
CA ASN A 22 -20.52 -2.97 16.27
C ASN A 22 -20.21 -1.53 15.86
N PRO A 23 -20.69 -0.53 16.59
CA PRO A 23 -20.43 0.89 16.28
C PRO A 23 -18.95 1.29 16.26
N ASN A 24 -18.09 0.50 16.90
CA ASN A 24 -16.65 0.75 16.98
C ASN A 24 -15.84 0.04 15.88
N CYS A 25 -16.48 -0.73 15.00
CA CYS A 25 -15.74 -1.35 13.89
C CYS A 25 -15.22 -0.29 12.92
N ILE A 26 -14.07 -0.56 12.36
CA ILE A 26 -13.46 0.27 11.30
C ILE A 26 -13.64 -0.46 9.97
N LEU A 27 -14.27 0.21 9.03
CA LEU A 27 -14.56 -0.31 7.68
C LEU A 27 -13.66 0.38 6.67
N ILE A 28 -12.87 -0.40 5.97
CA ILE A 28 -11.90 0.10 4.99
C ILE A 28 -12.24 -0.47 3.62
N SER A 29 -12.42 0.39 2.63
CA SER A 29 -12.68 -0.05 1.25
C SER A 29 -11.39 -0.24 0.47
N GLU A 30 -11.33 -1.33 -0.28
CA GLU A 30 -10.34 -1.56 -1.33
C GLU A 30 -11.06 -1.43 -2.68
N ASP A 31 -10.73 -0.39 -3.44
CA ASP A 31 -11.42 -0.07 -4.68
C ASP A 31 -10.49 0.62 -5.67
N MET A 32 -10.31 0.00 -6.85
CA MET A 32 -9.52 0.52 -7.97
C MET A 32 -10.34 1.33 -8.97
N SER A 33 -11.68 1.35 -8.86
CA SER A 33 -12.54 2.05 -9.83
C SER A 33 -12.38 3.58 -9.77
N GLY A 34 -11.85 4.07 -8.66
CA GLY A 34 -11.76 5.49 -8.38
C GLY A 34 -13.12 6.14 -8.13
N MET A 35 -14.16 5.36 -7.81
CA MET A 35 -15.49 5.85 -7.48
C MET A 35 -15.44 6.85 -6.33
N PRO A 36 -16.05 8.04 -6.47
CA PRO A 36 -16.15 9.00 -5.38
C PRO A 36 -17.14 8.52 -4.31
N GLY A 37 -16.91 8.93 -3.07
CA GLY A 37 -17.85 8.71 -1.98
C GLY A 37 -17.71 7.36 -1.25
N MET A 38 -16.70 6.55 -1.56
CA MET A 38 -16.48 5.29 -0.85
C MET A 38 -16.35 5.50 0.66
N ALA A 39 -15.57 6.49 1.09
CA ALA A 39 -15.35 6.82 2.49
C ALA A 39 -16.10 8.08 2.94
N LEU A 40 -17.29 8.29 2.40
CA LEU A 40 -18.24 9.30 2.87
C LEU A 40 -19.44 8.62 3.57
N PRO A 41 -20.06 9.29 4.54
CA PRO A 41 -21.29 8.82 5.16
C PRO A 41 -22.41 8.63 4.13
N ILE A 42 -23.27 7.62 4.35
CA ILE A 42 -24.44 7.37 3.49
C ILE A 42 -25.37 8.60 3.46
N SER A 43 -25.52 9.29 4.58
CA SER A 43 -26.31 10.55 4.68
C SER A 43 -25.78 11.67 3.79
N SER A 44 -24.51 11.60 3.37
CA SER A 44 -23.87 12.53 2.45
C SER A 44 -23.79 11.98 1.00
N GLY A 45 -24.50 10.92 0.71
CA GLY A 45 -24.48 10.26 -0.59
C GLY A 45 -23.32 9.29 -0.82
N GLY A 46 -22.62 8.92 0.25
CA GLY A 46 -21.49 7.97 0.21
C GLY A 46 -21.89 6.52 0.39
N ILE A 47 -20.89 5.65 0.48
CA ILE A 47 -21.05 4.21 0.69
C ILE A 47 -21.00 3.83 2.18
N GLY A 48 -20.40 4.65 3.03
CA GLY A 48 -20.37 4.45 4.47
C GLY A 48 -19.11 3.77 5.03
N PHE A 49 -18.07 3.58 4.23
CA PHE A 49 -16.77 3.18 4.76
C PHE A 49 -16.13 4.31 5.57
N ASP A 50 -15.32 3.96 6.57
CA ASP A 50 -14.55 4.93 7.36
C ASP A 50 -13.32 5.44 6.60
N TYR A 51 -12.69 4.54 5.84
CA TYR A 51 -11.47 4.80 5.06
C TYR A 51 -11.54 4.09 3.72
N ARG A 52 -10.70 4.57 2.80
CA ARG A 52 -10.36 3.84 1.58
C ARG A 52 -8.85 3.65 1.47
N LEU A 53 -8.40 2.58 0.81
CA LEU A 53 -6.99 2.38 0.51
C LEU A 53 -6.50 3.36 -0.56
N GLY A 54 -5.34 3.95 -0.32
CA GLY A 54 -4.67 4.85 -1.27
C GLY A 54 -3.89 4.09 -2.34
N MET A 55 -4.59 3.33 -3.18
CA MET A 55 -4.00 2.35 -4.09
C MET A 55 -3.08 2.93 -5.17
N GLY A 56 -3.18 4.22 -5.48
CA GLY A 56 -2.24 4.90 -6.39
C GLY A 56 -0.85 5.16 -5.78
N ILE A 57 -0.73 5.17 -4.45
CA ILE A 57 0.52 5.48 -3.75
C ILE A 57 1.60 4.42 -4.00
N PRO A 58 1.35 3.12 -3.82
CA PRO A 58 2.35 2.10 -4.11
C PRO A 58 2.75 2.06 -5.58
N ASP A 59 1.81 2.26 -6.50
CA ASP A 59 2.11 2.32 -7.94
C ASP A 59 3.03 3.51 -8.28
N PHE A 60 2.80 4.64 -7.62
CA PHE A 60 3.69 5.80 -7.74
C PHE A 60 5.11 5.47 -7.25
N TRP A 61 5.27 4.83 -6.09
CA TRP A 61 6.59 4.43 -5.59
C TRP A 61 7.29 3.47 -6.55
N ILE A 62 6.59 2.46 -7.08
CA ILE A 62 7.15 1.54 -8.07
C ILE A 62 7.60 2.29 -9.32
N LYS A 63 6.79 3.22 -9.83
CA LYS A 63 7.12 4.06 -10.98
C LYS A 63 8.37 4.91 -10.71
N LEU A 64 8.45 5.50 -9.52
CA LEU A 64 9.59 6.32 -9.13
C LEU A 64 10.88 5.51 -9.01
N LEU A 65 10.80 4.30 -8.40
CA LEU A 65 11.94 3.38 -8.26
C LEU A 65 12.45 2.81 -9.59
N LYS A 66 11.64 2.84 -10.64
CA LYS A 66 12.06 2.45 -11.99
C LYS A 66 12.87 3.54 -12.70
N LYS A 67 12.94 4.76 -12.18
CA LYS A 67 13.83 5.80 -12.68
C LYS A 67 15.29 5.41 -12.38
N ASN A 68 16.20 5.78 -13.29
CA ASN A 68 17.60 5.36 -13.21
C ASN A 68 18.37 5.92 -12.00
N SER A 69 17.89 7.00 -11.40
CA SER A 69 18.56 7.65 -10.28
C SER A 69 17.54 8.35 -9.38
N GLU A 70 17.76 8.28 -8.07
CA GLU A 70 17.03 9.09 -7.09
C GLU A 70 17.32 10.59 -7.20
N LEU A 71 18.37 10.98 -7.92
CA LEU A 71 18.66 12.38 -8.23
C LEU A 71 17.60 12.99 -9.15
N ASP A 72 16.84 12.15 -9.87
CA ASP A 72 15.73 12.56 -10.72
C ASP A 72 14.40 12.69 -9.95
N TRP A 73 14.40 12.38 -8.66
CA TRP A 73 13.20 12.50 -7.84
C TRP A 73 12.95 13.96 -7.49
N THR A 74 11.72 14.42 -7.67
CA THR A 74 11.33 15.76 -7.28
C THR A 74 10.40 15.72 -6.07
N LEU A 75 10.70 16.52 -5.05
CA LEU A 75 9.88 16.60 -3.83
C LEU A 75 8.45 17.07 -4.14
N GLY A 76 8.29 17.94 -5.15
CA GLY A 76 6.97 18.39 -5.58
C GLY A 76 6.11 17.26 -6.15
N GLU A 77 6.68 16.37 -6.98
CA GLU A 77 5.97 15.19 -7.50
C GLU A 77 5.60 14.24 -6.35
N ILE A 78 6.55 13.95 -5.46
CA ILE A 78 6.29 13.07 -4.31
C ILE A 78 5.19 13.65 -3.43
N TRP A 79 5.26 14.92 -3.09
CA TRP A 79 4.25 15.59 -2.28
C TRP A 79 2.87 15.56 -2.93
N HIS A 80 2.79 15.86 -4.22
CA HIS A 80 1.55 15.85 -4.98
C HIS A 80 0.88 14.47 -4.95
N GLU A 81 1.62 13.44 -5.31
CA GLU A 81 1.07 12.07 -5.40
C GLU A 81 0.65 11.51 -4.04
N LEU A 82 1.42 11.77 -2.99
CA LEU A 82 1.08 11.32 -1.64
C LEU A 82 -0.11 12.08 -1.03
N ASN A 83 -0.39 13.31 -1.49
CA ASN A 83 -1.46 14.15 -0.97
C ASN A 83 -2.66 14.28 -1.90
N GLN A 84 -2.68 13.56 -3.03
CA GLN A 84 -3.79 13.58 -3.97
C GLN A 84 -4.99 12.82 -3.39
N ARG A 85 -5.85 13.55 -2.66
CA ARG A 85 -7.00 13.01 -1.94
C ARG A 85 -8.29 13.68 -2.40
N ARG A 86 -9.39 12.94 -2.28
CA ARG A 86 -10.74 13.50 -2.44
C ARG A 86 -11.13 14.23 -1.16
N ALA A 87 -11.77 15.36 -1.33
CA ALA A 87 -12.29 16.14 -0.19
C ALA A 87 -13.29 15.31 0.61
N GLY A 88 -13.08 15.25 1.93
CA GLY A 88 -13.95 14.56 2.88
C GLY A 88 -13.76 13.04 2.98
N GLU A 89 -13.00 12.41 2.09
CA GLU A 89 -12.69 10.99 2.17
C GLU A 89 -11.37 10.75 2.90
N LYS A 90 -11.42 9.89 3.92
CA LYS A 90 -10.21 9.47 4.65
C LYS A 90 -9.50 8.35 3.92
N VAL A 91 -8.18 8.39 3.91
CA VAL A 91 -7.31 7.47 3.16
C VAL A 91 -6.34 6.75 4.07
N ILE A 92 -6.19 5.44 3.87
CA ILE A 92 -5.07 4.67 4.42
C ILE A 92 -3.96 4.67 3.38
N GLY A 93 -2.85 5.36 3.69
CA GLY A 93 -1.67 5.39 2.86
C GLY A 93 -0.78 4.17 3.07
N TYR A 94 -0.08 3.71 2.04
CA TYR A 94 0.90 2.62 2.15
C TYR A 94 1.89 2.67 1.00
N ALA A 95 3.10 2.15 1.24
CA ALA A 95 4.13 2.11 0.21
C ALA A 95 4.06 0.83 -0.62
N GLU A 96 3.70 -0.28 0.01
CA GLU A 96 3.46 -1.56 -0.66
C GLU A 96 2.52 -2.44 0.17
N SER A 97 1.87 -3.39 -0.49
CA SER A 97 1.08 -4.48 0.08
C SER A 97 1.46 -5.81 -0.60
N HIS A 98 0.69 -6.87 -0.33
CA HIS A 98 0.82 -8.14 -1.03
C HIS A 98 0.65 -7.98 -2.56
N ASP A 99 -0.15 -7.04 -3.02
CA ASP A 99 -0.35 -6.82 -4.46
C ASP A 99 0.93 -6.45 -5.18
N GLN A 100 1.71 -5.53 -4.61
CA GLN A 100 2.98 -5.11 -5.20
C GLN A 100 4.08 -6.15 -5.00
N ALA A 101 4.09 -6.79 -3.84
CA ALA A 101 5.11 -7.77 -3.48
C ALA A 101 4.95 -9.10 -4.22
N LEU A 102 3.71 -9.61 -4.31
CA LEU A 102 3.39 -10.92 -4.87
C LEU A 102 2.98 -10.83 -6.34
N VAL A 103 2.00 -9.99 -6.64
CA VAL A 103 1.43 -9.85 -7.98
C VAL A 103 2.30 -8.94 -8.84
N GLY A 104 2.89 -7.92 -8.24
CA GLY A 104 3.77 -6.97 -8.91
C GLY A 104 5.23 -7.43 -9.06
N ASP A 105 5.58 -8.66 -8.70
CA ASP A 105 6.86 -9.33 -8.97
C ASP A 105 8.01 -9.07 -7.97
N LYS A 106 8.06 -7.93 -7.29
CA LYS A 106 9.18 -7.59 -6.37
C LYS A 106 8.74 -6.65 -5.25
N THR A 107 9.24 -6.91 -4.03
CA THR A 107 9.13 -5.95 -2.94
C THR A 107 9.91 -4.66 -3.22
N ILE A 108 9.59 -3.59 -2.52
CA ILE A 108 10.37 -2.34 -2.58
C ILE A 108 11.84 -2.61 -2.21
N MET A 109 12.06 -3.38 -1.16
CA MET A 109 13.44 -3.70 -0.74
C MET A 109 14.20 -4.49 -1.80
N PHE A 110 13.55 -5.46 -2.47
CA PHE A 110 14.16 -6.17 -3.58
C PHE A 110 14.48 -5.22 -4.75
N ARG A 111 13.58 -4.29 -5.08
CA ARG A 111 13.83 -3.32 -6.17
C ARG A 111 15.02 -2.42 -5.87
N LEU A 112 15.24 -2.06 -4.61
CA LEU A 112 16.34 -1.21 -4.17
C LEU A 112 17.67 -1.96 -4.07
N ALA A 113 17.65 -3.19 -3.59
CA ALA A 113 18.84 -4.02 -3.35
C ALA A 113 19.25 -4.85 -4.57
N ASP A 114 18.28 -5.18 -5.44
CA ASP A 114 18.45 -6.03 -6.62
C ASP A 114 19.24 -7.31 -6.29
N ALA A 115 20.13 -7.75 -7.16
CA ALA A 115 20.91 -8.97 -6.98
C ALA A 115 21.76 -9.00 -5.69
N ALA A 116 22.09 -7.84 -5.12
CA ALA A 116 22.83 -7.76 -3.88
C ALA A 116 22.08 -8.40 -2.69
N MET A 117 20.75 -8.49 -2.74
CA MET A 117 19.94 -9.12 -1.69
C MET A 117 20.31 -10.61 -1.45
N TYR A 118 20.75 -11.32 -2.47
CA TYR A 118 21.06 -12.74 -2.35
C TYR A 118 22.35 -13.03 -1.59
N TRP A 119 23.27 -12.05 -1.54
CA TRP A 119 24.63 -12.31 -1.08
C TRP A 119 25.16 -11.31 -0.04
N LYS A 120 24.45 -10.21 0.19
CA LYS A 120 24.95 -9.06 0.94
C LYS A 120 24.00 -8.58 2.05
N MET A 121 22.96 -9.34 2.38
CA MET A 121 22.00 -8.99 3.45
C MET A 121 22.44 -9.48 4.84
N ASP A 122 23.61 -10.04 4.96
CA ASP A 122 24.19 -10.43 6.25
C ASP A 122 24.50 -9.18 7.10
N VAL A 123 24.20 -9.27 8.39
CA VAL A 123 24.38 -8.18 9.38
C VAL A 123 25.82 -7.68 9.48
N ASN A 124 26.81 -8.52 9.16
CA ASN A 124 28.23 -8.16 9.15
C ASN A 124 28.72 -7.67 7.78
N SER A 125 27.86 -7.72 6.77
CA SER A 125 28.23 -7.30 5.41
C SER A 125 28.14 -5.78 5.30
N GLN A 126 29.22 -5.15 4.89
CA GLN A 126 29.25 -3.74 4.52
C GLN A 126 29.15 -3.64 3.00
N HIS A 127 28.02 -3.17 2.49
CA HIS A 127 27.81 -3.10 1.07
C HIS A 127 26.98 -1.85 0.68
N LEU A 128 27.59 -0.93 -0.05
CA LEU A 128 27.00 0.37 -0.37
C LEU A 128 25.59 0.28 -0.96
N VAL A 129 25.32 -0.71 -1.84
CA VAL A 129 23.99 -0.91 -2.43
C VAL A 129 22.96 -1.27 -1.37
N ILE A 130 23.31 -2.15 -0.43
CA ILE A 130 22.41 -2.56 0.65
C ILE A 130 22.18 -1.41 1.63
N ASP A 131 23.25 -0.71 2.03
CA ASP A 131 23.14 0.44 2.94
C ASP A 131 22.24 1.54 2.34
N ARG A 132 22.43 1.83 1.05
CA ARG A 132 21.56 2.74 0.31
C ARG A 132 20.13 2.22 0.22
N ALA A 133 19.92 0.95 -0.07
CA ALA A 133 18.59 0.34 -0.16
C ALA A 133 17.84 0.47 1.17
N ILE A 134 18.51 0.18 2.29
CA ILE A 134 17.95 0.33 3.64
C ILE A 134 17.59 1.80 3.92
N ALA A 135 18.47 2.73 3.58
CA ALA A 135 18.23 4.16 3.80
C ALA A 135 17.01 4.66 2.99
N LEU A 136 16.93 4.31 1.70
CA LEU A 136 15.80 4.68 0.84
C LEU A 136 14.50 3.99 1.26
N HIS A 137 14.56 2.72 1.65
CA HIS A 137 13.39 2.01 2.17
C HIS A 137 12.81 2.70 3.42
N LYS A 138 13.66 3.07 4.38
CA LYS A 138 13.25 3.84 5.56
C LYS A 138 12.66 5.19 5.19
N LEU A 139 13.28 5.91 4.24
CA LEU A 139 12.81 7.21 3.76
C LEU A 139 11.42 7.12 3.12
N ILE A 140 11.22 6.17 2.21
CA ILE A 140 9.94 5.92 1.54
C ILE A 140 8.84 5.67 2.58
N ARG A 141 9.12 4.81 3.55
CA ARG A 141 8.15 4.47 4.60
C ARG A 141 7.85 5.65 5.51
N LEU A 142 8.87 6.38 5.96
CA LEU A 142 8.69 7.56 6.80
C LEU A 142 7.82 8.60 6.10
N ILE A 143 8.14 8.96 4.87
CA ILE A 143 7.38 9.96 4.11
C ILE A 143 5.95 9.47 3.89
N THR A 144 5.76 8.22 3.47
CA THR A 144 4.41 7.68 3.25
C THR A 144 3.59 7.68 4.54
N CYS A 145 4.15 7.18 5.64
CA CYS A 145 3.47 7.13 6.94
C CYS A 145 3.06 8.51 7.45
N THR A 146 3.87 9.54 7.20
CA THR A 146 3.65 10.88 7.75
C THR A 146 2.82 11.80 6.86
N THR A 147 2.70 11.50 5.57
CA THR A 147 2.06 12.44 4.62
C THR A 147 0.93 11.84 3.78
N ALA A 148 0.87 10.53 3.63
CA ALA A 148 0.04 9.92 2.59
C ALA A 148 -1.39 9.54 3.02
N GLY A 149 -1.84 9.90 4.21
CA GLY A 149 -3.20 9.53 4.60
C GLY A 149 -3.56 9.90 6.03
N ASP A 150 -4.72 9.42 6.43
CA ASP A 150 -5.26 9.53 7.78
C ASP A 150 -4.94 8.29 8.62
N GLY A 151 -4.38 7.27 7.98
CA GLY A 151 -3.87 6.05 8.57
C GLY A 151 -2.79 5.44 7.68
N TYR A 152 -2.09 4.43 8.19
CA TYR A 152 -0.99 3.78 7.50
C TYR A 152 -1.11 2.26 7.55
N LEU A 153 -0.98 1.61 6.38
CA LEU A 153 -0.89 0.18 6.29
C LEU A 153 0.59 -0.23 6.18
N ASN A 154 1.02 -1.07 7.10
CA ASN A 154 2.33 -1.71 7.05
C ASN A 154 2.18 -3.15 6.59
N PHE A 155 2.75 -3.49 5.44
CA PHE A 155 2.79 -4.87 4.98
C PHE A 155 3.84 -5.64 5.79
N MET A 156 3.51 -6.86 6.19
CA MET A 156 4.38 -7.68 7.04
C MET A 156 5.76 -7.91 6.39
N GLY A 157 6.81 -7.79 7.20
CA GLY A 157 8.20 -7.81 6.75
C GLY A 157 8.77 -6.42 6.43
N ASN A 158 7.92 -5.44 6.15
CA ASN A 158 8.39 -4.10 5.84
C ASN A 158 9.01 -3.38 7.04
N GLU A 159 8.59 -3.69 8.26
CA GLU A 159 9.09 -3.09 9.50
C GLU A 159 10.59 -3.32 9.71
N PHE A 160 11.15 -4.37 9.16
CA PHE A 160 12.59 -4.67 9.18
C PHE A 160 13.24 -4.76 7.80
N GLY A 161 12.48 -4.42 6.74
CA GLY A 161 13.02 -4.37 5.37
C GLY A 161 13.31 -5.73 4.75
N HIS A 162 12.44 -6.72 5.01
CA HIS A 162 12.58 -8.05 4.39
C HIS A 162 12.56 -7.91 2.86
N PRO A 163 13.53 -8.49 2.14
CA PRO A 163 13.61 -8.31 0.68
C PRO A 163 12.67 -9.24 -0.08
N GLU A 164 12.29 -10.36 0.50
CA GLU A 164 11.37 -11.32 -0.09
C GLU A 164 9.94 -11.04 0.39
N TRP A 165 9.00 -11.77 -0.14
CA TRP A 165 7.59 -11.73 0.23
C TRP A 165 7.18 -13.01 0.97
N ILE A 166 6.09 -12.94 1.72
CA ILE A 166 5.41 -14.11 2.25
C ILE A 166 4.41 -14.57 1.19
N ASP A 167 4.69 -15.71 0.56
CA ASP A 167 3.85 -16.25 -0.50
C ASP A 167 2.53 -16.81 0.06
N PHE A 168 1.50 -16.79 -0.76
CA PHE A 168 0.23 -17.46 -0.44
C PHE A 168 0.39 -18.98 -0.51
N PRO A 169 -0.28 -19.72 0.40
CA PRO A 169 -0.39 -21.18 0.25
C PRO A 169 -1.10 -21.50 -1.07
N ARG A 170 -0.43 -22.24 -1.95
CA ARG A 170 -0.95 -22.67 -3.25
C ARG A 170 -0.32 -23.99 -3.66
N GLU A 171 -0.94 -24.70 -4.60
CA GLU A 171 -0.46 -25.99 -5.06
C GLU A 171 1.00 -25.93 -5.56
N GLY A 172 1.35 -24.88 -6.30
CA GLY A 172 2.68 -24.70 -6.87
C GLY A 172 3.82 -24.54 -5.85
N ASN A 173 3.52 -24.27 -4.57
CA ASN A 173 4.49 -24.19 -3.48
C ASN A 173 4.22 -25.23 -2.37
N ASN A 174 3.49 -26.31 -2.69
CA ASN A 174 3.06 -27.36 -1.77
C ASN A 174 2.31 -26.81 -0.54
N TRP A 175 1.50 -25.78 -0.73
CA TRP A 175 0.74 -25.10 0.33
C TRP A 175 1.63 -24.53 1.44
N SER A 176 2.87 -24.21 1.13
CA SER A 176 3.80 -23.59 2.06
C SER A 176 3.49 -22.11 2.26
N TYR A 177 3.68 -21.64 3.50
CA TYR A 177 3.41 -20.24 3.87
C TYR A 177 4.61 -19.32 3.66
N SER A 178 5.81 -19.83 3.49
CA SER A 178 6.94 -18.95 3.69
C SER A 178 8.18 -19.32 2.95
N HIS A 179 8.88 -18.25 2.63
CA HIS A 179 10.33 -18.21 2.50
C HIS A 179 10.98 -17.60 3.75
N ALA A 180 10.34 -17.77 4.91
CA ALA A 180 10.91 -17.31 6.16
C ALA A 180 11.88 -18.31 6.74
#